data_abc9af857f66e1e247047c4827506f77
#
_entry.id   abc9af857f66e1e247047c4827506f77
#
_cell.length_a   1.000
_cell.length_b   1.000
_cell.length_c   1.000
_cell.angle_alpha   90.00
_cell.angle_beta   90.00
_cell.angle_gamma   90.00
#
_symmetry.space_group_name_H-M   'P 1'
#
loop_
_entity.id
_entity.type
_entity.pdbx_description
1 polymer ?
#
loop_
_entity_poly.entity_id
_entity_poly.type
_entity_poly.pdbx_seq_one_letter_code
_entity_poly.pdbx_strand_id
1 'polypeptide(L)'
;MLYFENDYCEGAHPAILQKLTETNFEKVSGYGTDPYCASAKEKIRAACACPEADVFFISGGTQANSIVIASTLRRWEGVVAAATG
;
A
#
# COMPACT_ATOMS: atom_id res chain seq x y z
N MET A 1 5.90 18.16 20.57
CA MET A 1 6.73 16.96 20.81
C MET A 1 6.68 16.08 19.56
N LEU A 2 7.80 15.60 19.09
CA LEU A 2 7.86 14.68 17.97
C LEU A 2 7.91 13.24 18.51
N TYR A 3 7.06 12.38 17.96
CA TYR A 3 7.00 10.97 18.32
C TYR A 3 7.56 10.15 17.15
N PHE A 4 8.47 9.23 17.45
CA PHE A 4 9.12 8.35 16.48
C PHE A 4 8.88 6.87 16.79
N GLU A 5 7.82 6.55 17.51
CA GLU A 5 7.49 5.18 17.91
C GLU A 5 6.96 4.35 16.73
N ASN A 6 6.18 4.96 15.87
CA ASN A 6 5.61 4.34 14.66
C ASN A 6 5.04 5.41 13.72
N ASP A 7 4.60 5.00 12.56
CA ASP A 7 4.04 5.85 11.50
C ASP A 7 2.51 5.80 11.40
N TYR A 8 1.83 5.15 12.33
CA TYR A 8 0.38 4.93 12.28
C TYR A 8 -0.41 5.53 13.45
N CYS A 9 0.23 6.32 14.32
CA CYS A 9 -0.47 6.94 15.47
C CYS A 9 -1.35 8.12 15.10
N GLU A 10 -1.08 8.76 13.98
CA GLU A 10 -1.87 9.89 13.49
C GLU A 10 -2.80 9.46 12.35
N GLY A 11 -3.87 10.22 12.16
CA GLY A 11 -4.80 10.00 11.04
C GLY A 11 -4.22 10.48 9.70
N ALA A 12 -5.06 10.45 8.67
CA ALA A 12 -4.66 10.85 7.34
C ALA A 12 -4.39 12.37 7.25
N HIS A 13 -3.47 12.74 6.37
CA HIS A 13 -3.19 14.14 6.07
C HIS A 13 -4.48 14.87 5.65
N PRO A 14 -4.68 16.14 6.04
CA PRO A 14 -5.91 16.89 5.74
C PRO A 14 -6.32 16.89 4.27
N ALA A 15 -5.35 16.96 3.34
CA ALA A 15 -5.63 16.89 1.90
C ALA A 15 -6.23 15.55 1.47
N ILE A 16 -5.87 14.45 2.14
CA ILE A 16 -6.46 13.12 1.89
C ILE A 16 -7.90 13.09 2.37
N LEU A 17 -8.16 13.61 3.59
CA LEU A 17 -9.50 13.69 4.14
C LEU A 17 -10.43 14.55 3.27
N GLN A 18 -9.92 15.67 2.74
CA GLN A 18 -10.66 16.50 1.80
C GLN A 18 -11.03 15.71 0.54
N LYS A 19 -10.09 15.00 -0.06
CA LYS A 19 -10.35 14.17 -1.25
C LYS A 19 -11.36 13.07 -0.97
N LEU A 20 -11.28 12.42 0.17
CA LEU A 20 -12.27 11.42 0.57
C LEU A 20 -13.67 12.03 0.69
N THR A 21 -13.78 13.23 1.25
CA THR A 21 -15.05 13.95 1.36
C THR A 21 -15.62 14.30 -0.02
N GLU A 22 -14.79 14.82 -0.92
CA GLU A 22 -15.19 15.21 -2.28
C GLU A 22 -15.69 14.00 -3.09
N THR A 23 -15.09 12.83 -2.91
CA THR A 23 -15.37 11.63 -3.71
C THR A 23 -16.28 10.62 -3.02
N ASN A 24 -16.73 10.91 -1.80
CA ASN A 24 -17.43 9.95 -0.93
C ASN A 24 -18.68 9.31 -1.55
N PHE A 25 -19.39 10.03 -2.40
CA PHE A 25 -20.62 9.54 -3.02
C PHE A 25 -20.43 9.07 -4.47
N GLU A 26 -19.21 9.08 -4.97
CA GLU A 26 -18.91 8.55 -6.29
C GLU A 26 -19.05 7.03 -6.32
N LYS A 27 -19.70 6.53 -7.35
CA LYS A 27 -19.84 5.08 -7.57
C LYS A 27 -18.74 4.62 -8.51
N VAL A 28 -17.79 3.88 -7.96
CA VAL A 28 -16.66 3.33 -8.72
C VAL A 28 -16.61 1.81 -8.54
N SER A 29 -15.98 1.13 -9.48
CA SER A 29 -15.74 -0.30 -9.40
C SER A 29 -14.78 -0.63 -8.25
N GLY A 30 -14.93 -1.81 -7.66
CA GLY A 30 -14.05 -2.30 -6.61
C GLY A 30 -12.83 -3.07 -7.14
N TYR A 31 -12.09 -3.66 -6.21
CA TYR A 31 -10.96 -4.56 -6.49
C TYR A 31 -9.82 -3.94 -7.32
N GLY A 32 -9.61 -2.64 -7.17
CA GLY A 32 -8.49 -1.93 -7.80
C GLY A 32 -8.66 -1.66 -9.29
N THR A 33 -9.87 -1.79 -9.83
CA THR A 33 -10.18 -1.52 -11.25
C THR A 33 -10.76 -0.13 -11.49
N ASP A 34 -10.88 0.68 -10.45
CA ASP A 34 -11.39 2.04 -10.51
C ASP A 34 -10.36 3.04 -11.06
N PRO A 35 -10.81 4.22 -11.55
CA PRO A 35 -9.92 5.24 -12.10
C PRO A 35 -8.90 5.79 -11.10
N TYR A 36 -9.25 5.83 -9.81
CA TYR A 36 -8.34 6.31 -8.75
C TYR A 36 -7.16 5.37 -8.56
N CYS A 37 -7.40 4.06 -8.53
CA CYS A 37 -6.33 3.07 -8.48
C CYS A 37 -5.46 3.12 -9.73
N ALA A 38 -6.03 3.29 -10.93
CA ALA A 38 -5.27 3.44 -12.16
C ALA A 38 -4.36 4.67 -12.11
N SER A 39 -4.88 5.83 -11.70
CA SER A 39 -4.10 7.06 -11.55
C SER A 39 -3.01 6.93 -10.50
N ALA A 40 -3.30 6.28 -9.38
CA ALA A 40 -2.32 6.05 -8.32
C ALA A 40 -1.16 5.15 -8.79
N LYS A 41 -1.45 4.09 -9.53
CA LYS A 41 -0.44 3.19 -10.10
C LYS A 41 0.52 3.94 -11.03
N GLU A 42 0.00 4.80 -11.90
CA GLU A 42 0.83 5.62 -12.77
C GLU A 42 1.74 6.58 -12.00
N LYS A 43 1.20 7.24 -10.99
CA LYS A 43 1.99 8.13 -10.12
C LYS A 43 3.09 7.38 -9.35
N ILE A 44 2.81 6.18 -8.87
CA ILE A 44 3.79 5.33 -8.19
C ILE A 44 4.90 4.91 -9.16
N ARG A 45 4.55 4.45 -10.36
CA ARG A 45 5.54 4.11 -11.39
C ARG A 45 6.45 5.28 -11.73
N ALA A 46 5.89 6.47 -11.87
CA ALA A 46 6.65 7.69 -12.12
C ALA A 46 7.58 8.04 -10.96
N ALA A 47 7.07 8.00 -9.73
CA ALA A 47 7.86 8.31 -8.53
C ALA A 47 9.00 7.32 -8.30
N CYS A 48 8.80 6.06 -8.64
CA CYS A 48 9.83 5.01 -8.55
C CYS A 48 10.76 4.97 -9.77
N ALA A 49 10.54 5.78 -10.79
CA ALA A 49 11.25 5.74 -12.08
C ALA A 49 11.26 4.32 -12.70
N CYS A 50 10.14 3.60 -12.56
CA CYS A 50 10.00 2.22 -13.01
C CYS A 50 8.67 2.05 -13.77
N PRO A 51 8.60 2.46 -15.06
CA PRO A 51 7.37 2.41 -15.84
C PRO A 51 6.84 1.00 -16.09
N GLU A 52 7.71 -0.01 -16.05
CA GLU A 52 7.37 -1.42 -16.27
C GLU A 52 6.91 -2.14 -15.00
N ALA A 53 6.90 -1.48 -13.84
CA ALA A 53 6.53 -2.12 -12.59
C ALA A 53 5.04 -2.47 -12.54
N ASP A 54 4.73 -3.67 -12.05
CA ASP A 54 3.40 -4.03 -11.61
C ASP A 54 3.13 -3.46 -10.22
N VAL A 55 1.98 -2.83 -10.05
CA VAL A 55 1.60 -2.20 -8.79
C VAL A 55 0.30 -2.83 -8.30
N PHE A 56 0.33 -3.34 -7.07
CA PHE A 56 -0.81 -3.97 -6.40
C PHE A 56 -1.12 -3.25 -5.10
N PHE A 57 -2.38 -2.94 -4.87
CA PHE A 57 -2.87 -2.41 -3.60
C PHE A 57 -3.44 -3.53 -2.76
N ILE A 58 -2.97 -3.63 -1.53
CA ILE A 58 -3.36 -4.64 -0.55
C ILE A 58 -3.70 -3.98 0.79
N SER A 59 -4.27 -4.72 1.72
CA SER A 59 -4.87 -4.15 2.93
C SER A 59 -3.86 -3.68 3.98
N GLY A 60 -2.60 -4.05 3.89
CA GLY A 60 -1.59 -3.62 4.86
C GLY A 60 -0.26 -4.35 4.75
N GLY A 61 0.73 -3.90 5.55
CA GLY A 61 2.08 -4.43 5.52
C GLY A 61 2.19 -5.92 5.91
N THR A 62 1.39 -6.38 6.85
CA THR A 62 1.35 -7.80 7.23
C THR A 62 0.92 -8.68 6.06
N GLN A 63 -0.11 -8.28 5.32
CA GLN A 63 -0.53 -8.99 4.11
C GLN A 63 0.54 -8.94 3.01
N ALA A 64 1.20 -7.79 2.84
CA ALA A 64 2.30 -7.65 1.90
C ALA A 64 3.43 -8.64 2.19
N ASN A 65 3.88 -8.70 3.44
CA ASN A 65 4.91 -9.63 3.87
C ASN A 65 4.50 -11.08 3.63
N SER A 66 3.28 -11.46 3.97
CA SER A 66 2.76 -12.82 3.75
C SER A 66 2.74 -13.20 2.28
N ILE A 67 2.29 -12.30 1.40
CA ILE A 67 2.24 -12.54 -0.06
C ILE A 67 3.65 -12.68 -0.62
N VAL A 68 4.58 -11.79 -0.26
CA VAL A 68 5.96 -11.81 -0.76
C VAL A 68 6.65 -13.09 -0.32
N ILE A 69 6.55 -13.46 0.95
CA ILE A 69 7.15 -14.68 1.49
C ILE A 69 6.57 -15.91 0.80
N ALA A 70 5.25 -16.00 0.69
CA ALA A 70 4.59 -17.15 0.08
C ALA A 70 4.91 -17.31 -1.42
N SER A 71 5.12 -16.19 -2.13
CA SER A 71 5.37 -16.21 -3.58
C SER A 71 6.83 -16.39 -3.95
N THR A 72 7.77 -16.01 -3.08
CA THR A 72 9.20 -15.97 -3.38
C THR A 72 9.98 -17.13 -2.78
N LEU A 73 9.52 -17.70 -1.67
CA LEU A 73 10.22 -18.76 -0.97
C LEU A 73 9.71 -20.16 -1.37
N ARG A 74 10.63 -21.11 -1.43
CA ARG A 74 10.34 -22.52 -1.57
C ARG A 74 10.00 -23.14 -0.21
N ARG A 75 9.44 -24.36 -0.21
CA ARG A 75 9.01 -25.06 1.01
C ARG A 75 10.08 -25.21 2.09
N TRP A 76 11.34 -25.29 1.68
CA TRP A 76 12.50 -25.52 2.56
C TRP A 76 13.30 -24.25 2.86
N GLU A 77 12.84 -23.10 2.38
CA GLU A 77 13.45 -21.81 2.64
C GLU A 77 12.71 -21.09 3.75
N GLY A 78 13.42 -20.26 4.48
CA GLY A 78 12.88 -19.47 5.57
C GLY A 78 13.34 -18.04 5.53
N VAL A 79 12.71 -17.20 6.33
CA VAL A 79 13.05 -15.79 6.51
C VAL A 79 13.69 -15.61 7.88
N VAL A 80 14.81 -14.93 7.91
CA VAL A 80 15.43 -14.49 9.17
C VAL A 80 14.83 -13.16 9.57
N ALA A 81 14.23 -13.09 10.74
CA ALA A 81 13.63 -11.89 11.30
C ALA A 81 14.03 -11.72 12.76
N ALA A 82 13.86 -10.50 13.28
CA ALA A 82 14.01 -10.26 14.71
C ALA A 82 12.92 -11.00 15.50
N ALA A 83 13.24 -11.44 16.72
CA ALA A 83 12.28 -12.13 17.58
C ALA A 83 11.06 -11.27 17.95
N THR A 84 11.21 -9.95 17.83
CA THR A 84 10.17 -8.95 18.10
C THR A 84 9.43 -8.46 16.86
N GLY A 85 9.83 -8.90 15.69
CA GLY A 85 9.30 -8.44 14.39
C GLY A 85 8.25 -9.35 13.78
#